data_fdfe8ffe6575cff31c4f48e72870a598
#
_entry.id   fdfe8ffe6575cff31c4f48e72870a598
#
_cell.length_a   1.000
_cell.length_b   1.000
_cell.length_c   1.000
_cell.angle_alpha   90.00
_cell.angle_beta   90.00
_cell.angle_gamma   90.00
#
_symmetry.space_group_name_H-M   'P 1'
#
loop_
_entity.id
_entity.type
_entity.pdbx_description
1 polymer ?
#
loop_
_entity_poly.entity_id
_entity_poly.type
_entity_poly.pdbx_seq_one_letter_code
_entity_poly.pdbx_strand_id
1 'polypeptide(L)' 'MADSELEQLKARRVTALYRLDLIGKGAQITYDDGTPVDMKSEQARLEEMVADLDRRIARLEAKIH' A
#
# COMPACT_ATOMS: atom_id res chain seq x y z
N MET A 1 -15.29 1.70 15.75
CA MET A 1 -14.31 1.37 16.79
C MET A 1 -12.89 1.64 16.29
N ALA A 2 -12.03 2.14 17.18
CA ALA A 2 -10.66 2.52 16.82
C ALA A 2 -9.86 1.34 16.25
N ASP A 3 -10.08 0.15 16.81
CA ASP A 3 -9.39 -1.06 16.38
C ASP A 3 -9.70 -1.43 14.94
N SER A 4 -10.94 -1.20 14.51
CA SER A 4 -11.35 -1.50 13.14
C SER A 4 -10.62 -0.62 12.13
N GLU A 5 -10.44 0.67 12.42
CA GLU A 5 -9.69 1.57 11.55
C GLU A 5 -8.22 1.17 11.46
N LEU A 6 -7.63 0.85 12.60
CA LEU A 6 -6.23 0.42 12.64
C LEU A 6 -6.03 -0.87 11.83
N GLU A 7 -6.94 -1.84 11.99
CA GLU A 7 -6.86 -3.08 11.23
C GLU A 7 -7.00 -2.86 9.74
N GLN A 8 -7.88 -1.95 9.31
CA GLN A 8 -8.04 -1.61 7.90
C GLN A 8 -6.77 -1.01 7.33
N LEU A 9 -6.14 -0.10 8.07
CA LEU A 9 -4.89 0.50 7.63
C LEU A 9 -3.77 -0.53 7.51
N LYS A 10 -3.68 -1.43 8.47
CA LYS A 10 -2.69 -2.51 8.43
C LYS A 10 -2.94 -3.45 7.25
N ALA A 11 -4.19 -3.75 6.95
CA ALA A 11 -4.54 -4.59 5.80
C ALA A 11 -4.14 -3.93 4.48
N ARG A 12 -4.39 -2.62 4.35
CA ARG A 12 -3.99 -1.86 3.16
C ARG A 12 -2.47 -1.85 3.01
N ARG A 13 -1.75 -1.73 4.11
CA ARG A 13 -0.29 -1.75 4.10
C ARG A 13 0.22 -3.09 3.58
N VAL A 14 -0.33 -4.19 4.06
CA VAL A 14 0.04 -5.54 3.60
C VAL A 14 -0.21 -5.68 2.09
N THR A 15 -1.36 -5.22 1.60
CA THR A 15 -1.70 -5.28 0.19
C THR A 15 -0.71 -4.46 -0.64
N ALA A 16 -0.36 -3.26 -0.20
CA ALA A 16 0.58 -2.40 -0.92
C ALA A 16 1.98 -3.04 -0.95
N LEU A 17 2.42 -3.61 0.16
CA LEU A 17 3.73 -4.28 0.22
C LEU A 17 3.75 -5.51 -0.69
N TYR A 18 2.65 -6.26 -0.74
CA TYR A 18 2.55 -7.42 -1.62
C TYR A 18 2.67 -7.00 -3.08
N ARG A 19 2.00 -5.92 -3.47
CA ARG A 19 2.08 -5.40 -4.83
C ARG A 19 3.50 -4.92 -5.16
N LEU A 20 4.16 -4.25 -4.22
CA LEU A 20 5.55 -3.84 -4.40
C LEU A 20 6.47 -5.03 -4.58
N ASP A 21 6.25 -6.10 -3.83
CA ASP A 21 7.03 -7.32 -3.96
C ASP A 21 6.85 -7.93 -5.36
N LEU A 22 5.63 -7.98 -5.87
CA LEU A 22 5.35 -8.48 -7.21
C LEU A 22 6.06 -7.65 -8.28
N ILE A 23 6.02 -6.31 -8.14
CA ILE A 23 6.71 -5.42 -9.07
C ILE A 23 8.21 -5.68 -9.06
N GLY A 24 8.78 -5.87 -7.86
CA GLY A 24 10.19 -6.19 -7.72
C GLY A 24 10.59 -7.51 -8.36
N LYS A 25 9.63 -8.43 -8.50
CA LYS A 25 9.84 -9.72 -9.16
C LYS A 25 9.58 -9.68 -10.66
N GLY A 26 9.26 -8.51 -11.21
CA GLY A 26 9.04 -8.34 -12.63
C GLY A 26 7.61 -8.49 -13.09
N ALA A 27 6.65 -8.54 -12.17
CA ALA A 27 5.24 -8.61 -12.54
C ALA A 27 4.81 -7.33 -13.26
N GLN A 28 3.97 -7.48 -14.27
CA GLN A 28 3.40 -6.33 -14.97
C GLN A 28 1.91 -6.26 -14.68
N ILE A 29 1.43 -5.02 -14.52
CA ILE A 29 0.01 -4.73 -14.34
C ILE A 29 -0.48 -4.07 -15.62
N THR A 30 -1.68 -4.43 -16.05
CA THR A 30 -2.32 -3.79 -17.20
C THR A 30 -3.66 -3.21 -16.77
N TYR A 31 -4.08 -2.16 -17.47
CA TYR A 31 -5.43 -1.64 -17.32
C TYR A 31 -6.44 -2.60 -17.93
N ASP A 32 -7.72 -2.38 -17.65
CA ASP A 32 -8.79 -3.25 -18.15
C ASP A 32 -8.82 -3.35 -19.67
N ASP A 33 -8.34 -2.31 -20.36
CA ASP A 33 -8.27 -2.29 -21.82
C ASP A 33 -7.01 -2.97 -22.37
N GLY A 34 -6.17 -3.53 -21.51
CA GLY A 34 -4.94 -4.20 -21.91
C GLY A 34 -3.72 -3.30 -22.01
N THR A 35 -3.88 -1.99 -21.77
CA THR A 35 -2.77 -1.04 -21.80
C THR A 35 -1.83 -1.29 -20.62
N PRO A 36 -0.50 -1.37 -20.84
CA PRO A 36 0.44 -1.56 -19.73
C PRO A 36 0.46 -0.35 -18.81
N VAL A 37 0.50 -0.61 -17.49
CA VAL A 37 0.69 0.43 -16.48
C VAL A 37 2.18 0.78 -16.42
N ASP A 38 2.50 2.07 -16.25
CA ASP A 38 3.88 2.48 -16.02
C ASP A 38 4.32 1.97 -14.64
N MET A 39 5.15 0.93 -14.64
CA MET A 39 5.53 0.25 -13.40
C MET A 39 6.37 1.12 -12.47
N LYS A 40 7.16 2.06 -13.03
CA LYS A 40 7.94 2.97 -12.19
C LYS A 40 7.04 3.94 -11.43
N SER A 41 6.05 4.50 -12.11
CA SER A 41 5.08 5.39 -11.47
C SER A 41 4.24 4.64 -10.45
N GLU A 42 3.83 3.43 -10.78
CA GLU A 42 3.05 2.59 -9.86
C GLU A 42 3.86 2.23 -8.62
N GLN A 43 5.14 1.89 -8.79
CA GLN A 43 6.01 1.58 -7.67
C GLN A 43 6.16 2.80 -6.74
N ALA A 44 6.42 3.98 -7.32
CA ALA A 44 6.55 5.20 -6.53
C ALA A 44 5.25 5.52 -5.76
N ARG A 45 4.11 5.35 -6.41
CA ARG A 45 2.80 5.58 -5.78
C ARG A 45 2.57 4.63 -4.61
N LEU A 46 2.91 3.35 -4.78
CA LEU A 46 2.74 2.36 -3.72
C LEU A 46 3.70 2.63 -2.56
N GLU A 47 4.94 3.05 -2.84
CA GLU A 47 5.91 3.40 -1.80
C GLU A 47 5.43 4.58 -0.97
N GLU A 48 4.88 5.62 -1.63
CA GLU A 48 4.29 6.75 -0.93
C GLU A 48 3.08 6.34 -0.10
N MET A 49 2.26 5.46 -0.64
CA MET A 49 1.10 4.93 0.08
C MET A 49 1.52 4.21 1.35
N VAL A 50 2.55 3.36 1.28
CA VAL A 50 3.06 2.64 2.46
C VAL A 50 3.57 3.63 3.50
N ALA A 51 4.34 4.64 3.08
CA ALA A 51 4.86 5.65 4.00
C ALA A 51 3.72 6.40 4.69
N ASP A 52 2.68 6.77 3.95
CA ASP A 52 1.52 7.47 4.51
C ASP A 52 0.75 6.57 5.48
N LEU A 53 0.55 5.30 5.12
CA LEU A 53 -0.10 4.33 5.98
C LEU A 53 0.69 4.12 7.27
N ASP A 54 2.01 4.03 7.18
CA ASP A 54 2.86 3.89 8.37
C ASP A 54 2.69 5.06 9.32
N ARG A 55 2.62 6.29 8.79
CA ARG A 55 2.40 7.46 9.63
C ARG A 55 1.04 7.43 10.32
N ARG A 56 -0.01 7.04 9.59
CA ARG A 56 -1.36 6.96 10.15
C ARG A 56 -1.47 5.86 11.20
N ILE A 57 -0.86 4.71 10.93
CA ILE A 57 -0.83 3.60 11.88
C ILE A 57 -0.13 4.02 13.16
N ALA A 58 1.03 4.66 13.03
CA ALA A 58 1.79 5.13 14.20
C ALA A 58 0.98 6.11 15.05
N ARG A 59 0.22 7.02 14.43
CA ARG A 59 -0.64 7.95 15.17
C ARG A 59 -1.74 7.23 15.94
N LEU A 60 -2.38 6.26 15.29
CA LEU A 60 -3.46 5.52 15.95
C LEU A 60 -2.93 4.67 17.09
N GLU A 61 -1.79 4.03 16.89
CA GLU A 61 -1.16 3.24 17.95
C GLU A 61 -0.75 4.11 19.12
N ALA A 62 -0.25 5.30 18.86
CA ALA A 62 0.10 6.25 19.93
C ALA A 62 -1.13 6.68 20.73
N LYS A 63 -2.29 6.80 20.10
CA LYS A 63 -3.52 7.19 20.78
C LYS A 63 -4.09 6.07 21.65
N ILE A 64 -3.82 4.83 21.29
CA ILE A 64 -4.32 3.68 22.03
C ILE A 64 -3.52 3.46 23.32
N HIS A 65 -2.28 3.86 23.32
CA HIS A 65 -1.41 3.79 24.49
C HIS A 65 -1.54 5.07 25.32
#